data_69858ec42707c63caf59acaf38ca935a
#
_entry.id   69858ec42707c63caf59acaf38ca935a
#
_cell.length_a   1.000
_cell.length_b   1.000
_cell.length_c   1.000
_cell.angle_alpha   90.00
_cell.angle_beta   90.00
_cell.angle_gamma   90.00
#
_symmetry.space_group_name_H-M   'P 1'
#
loop_
_entity.id
_entity.type
_entity.pdbx_description
1 polymer ?
#
loop_
_entity_poly.entity_id
_entity_poly.type
_entity_poly.pdbx_seq_one_letter_code
_entity_poly.pdbx_strand_id
1 'polypeptide(L)'
;MNLFGVMDVSASALKAERVRAEVVASNMANAETTRTADGGPYQRHHVVFESESGGESFQRTMAGQINGLSGSLTGGISSGWNNSLLSSGVTADQTVPGGVAVTGVISDASAPLRRYDPQHPDAGADGYVEYPDINPLTEMVDLMGATRSYGANASAVTAEKNMVTSSLDILK
;
A
#
# COMPACT_ATOMS: atom_id res chain seq x y z
N MET A 1 -5.10 -22.69 0.19
CA MET A 1 -5.19 -21.39 -0.51
C MET A 1 -6.54 -21.31 -1.18
N ASN A 2 -7.28 -20.26 -0.95
CA ASN A 2 -8.55 -20.02 -1.62
C ASN A 2 -8.25 -19.27 -2.94
N LEU A 3 -8.86 -19.69 -4.07
CA LEU A 3 -8.65 -19.07 -5.37
C LEU A 3 -8.94 -17.54 -5.33
N PHE A 4 -10.00 -17.15 -4.63
CA PHE A 4 -10.31 -15.74 -4.41
C PHE A 4 -9.25 -15.01 -3.57
N GLY A 5 -8.58 -15.71 -2.64
CA GLY A 5 -7.50 -15.13 -1.86
C GLY A 5 -6.28 -14.75 -2.71
N VAL A 6 -5.94 -15.53 -3.72
CA VAL A 6 -4.84 -15.18 -4.65
C VAL A 6 -5.23 -13.96 -5.50
N MET A 7 -6.49 -13.89 -5.94
CA MET A 7 -7.02 -12.72 -6.67
C MET A 7 -6.95 -11.44 -5.82
N ASP A 8 -7.32 -11.53 -4.54
CA ASP A 8 -7.27 -10.40 -3.61
C ASP A 8 -5.83 -9.94 -3.35
N VAL A 9 -4.88 -10.88 -3.17
CA VAL A 9 -3.44 -10.56 -3.04
C VAL A 9 -2.94 -9.85 -4.29
N SER A 10 -3.27 -10.36 -5.48
CA SER A 10 -2.88 -9.73 -6.75
C SER A 10 -3.51 -8.34 -6.91
N ALA A 11 -4.78 -8.17 -6.49
CA ALA A 11 -5.47 -6.89 -6.53
C ALA A 11 -4.86 -5.86 -5.56
N SER A 12 -4.46 -6.28 -4.35
CA SER A 12 -3.76 -5.42 -3.40
C SER A 12 -2.41 -4.95 -3.95
N ALA A 13 -1.66 -5.86 -4.60
CA ALA A 13 -0.40 -5.54 -5.26
C ALA A 13 -0.59 -4.55 -6.43
N LEU A 14 -1.64 -4.71 -7.25
CA LEU A 14 -1.98 -3.77 -8.32
C LEU A 14 -2.23 -2.36 -7.78
N LYS A 15 -2.99 -2.27 -6.68
CA LYS A 15 -3.26 -0.99 -6.01
C LYS A 15 -1.99 -0.34 -5.47
N ALA A 16 -1.13 -1.13 -4.84
CA ALA A 16 0.13 -0.67 -4.28
C ALA A 16 1.10 -0.16 -5.36
N GLU A 17 1.29 -0.91 -6.44
CA GLU A 17 2.17 -0.52 -7.55
C GLU A 17 1.63 0.69 -8.32
N ARG A 18 0.32 0.86 -8.39
CA ARG A 18 -0.27 2.07 -8.95
C ARG A 18 0.10 3.31 -8.14
N VAL A 19 -0.06 3.25 -6.82
CA VAL A 19 0.33 4.37 -5.93
C VAL A 19 1.82 4.66 -6.05
N ARG A 20 2.66 3.62 -6.13
CA ARG A 20 4.09 3.77 -6.37
C ARG A 20 4.38 4.51 -7.67
N ALA A 21 3.74 4.11 -8.77
CA ALA A 21 3.91 4.77 -10.06
C ALA A 21 3.47 6.25 -10.03
N GLU A 22 2.37 6.56 -9.35
CA GLU A 22 1.87 7.93 -9.17
C GLU A 22 2.88 8.80 -8.38
N VAL A 23 3.45 8.27 -7.30
CA VAL A 23 4.47 8.99 -6.50
C VAL A 23 5.75 9.20 -7.27
N VAL A 24 6.26 8.18 -7.96
CA VAL A 24 7.47 8.28 -8.79
C VAL A 24 7.27 9.29 -9.94
N ALA A 25 6.11 9.27 -10.59
CA ALA A 25 5.77 10.24 -11.62
C ALA A 25 5.71 11.67 -11.06
N SER A 26 5.19 11.85 -9.84
CA SER A 26 5.20 13.14 -9.16
C SER A 26 6.62 13.62 -8.83
N ASN A 27 7.48 12.74 -8.33
CA ASN A 27 8.90 13.06 -8.07
C ASN A 27 9.60 13.50 -9.36
N MET A 28 9.39 12.75 -10.45
CA MET A 28 10.00 13.08 -11.75
C MET A 28 9.50 14.41 -12.30
N ALA A 29 8.20 14.69 -12.18
CA ALA A 29 7.62 15.97 -12.63
C ALA A 29 8.14 17.16 -11.82
N ASN A 30 8.49 16.96 -10.55
CA ASN A 30 8.96 18.00 -9.64
C ASN A 30 10.48 17.98 -9.41
N ALA A 31 11.24 17.22 -10.20
CA ALA A 31 12.69 17.10 -10.03
C ALA A 31 13.46 18.43 -10.21
N GLU A 32 12.86 19.41 -10.88
CA GLU A 32 13.43 20.75 -11.07
C GLU A 32 12.63 21.85 -10.32
N THR A 33 11.68 21.49 -9.48
CA THR A 33 10.85 22.47 -8.77
C THR A 33 11.60 23.05 -7.57
N THR A 34 12.08 24.27 -7.72
CA THR A 34 12.88 25.02 -6.75
C THR A 34 12.03 25.65 -5.63
N ARG A 35 10.73 25.86 -5.89
CA ARG A 35 9.84 26.52 -4.93
C ARG A 35 8.46 25.88 -4.91
N THR A 36 8.06 25.44 -3.71
CA THR A 36 6.73 24.92 -3.41
C THR A 36 5.87 25.95 -2.67
N ALA A 37 4.59 25.65 -2.49
CA ALA A 37 3.66 26.50 -1.71
C ALA A 37 4.09 26.65 -0.25
N ASP A 38 4.74 25.65 0.32
CA ASP A 38 5.22 25.64 1.70
C ASP A 38 6.56 26.39 1.86
N GLY A 39 7.16 26.84 0.75
CA GLY A 39 8.47 27.46 0.69
C GLY A 39 9.60 26.43 0.63
N GLY A 40 10.61 26.70 -0.22
CA GLY A 40 11.71 25.79 -0.45
C GLY A 40 11.48 24.80 -1.60
N PRO A 41 12.50 24.00 -1.95
CA PRO A 41 12.44 23.03 -3.03
C PRO A 41 11.48 21.87 -2.72
N TYR A 42 11.03 21.19 -3.77
CA TYR A 42 10.23 19.97 -3.62
C TYR A 42 11.05 18.89 -2.89
N GLN A 43 10.39 18.13 -2.02
CA GLN A 43 10.98 17.00 -1.32
C GLN A 43 10.56 15.69 -1.99
N ARG A 44 11.52 14.78 -2.19
CA ARG A 44 11.24 13.46 -2.74
C ARG A 44 10.27 12.69 -1.86
N HIS A 45 9.29 12.04 -2.47
CA HIS A 45 8.33 11.19 -1.76
C HIS A 45 8.64 9.72 -1.98
N HIS A 46 8.46 8.92 -0.93
CA HIS A 46 8.59 7.46 -0.95
C HIS A 46 7.31 6.80 -0.47
N VAL A 47 6.95 5.71 -1.12
CA VAL A 47 5.82 4.87 -0.69
C VAL A 47 6.32 3.82 0.28
N VAL A 48 5.65 3.69 1.42
CA VAL A 48 5.92 2.64 2.39
C VAL A 48 4.90 1.52 2.22
N PHE A 49 5.39 0.33 1.95
CA PHE A 49 4.59 -0.88 1.86
C PHE A 49 4.67 -1.66 3.16
N GLU A 50 3.55 -2.23 3.55
CA GLU A 50 3.45 -3.15 4.65
C GLU A 50 2.74 -4.42 4.18
N SER A 51 3.19 -5.58 4.66
CA SER A 51 2.47 -6.81 4.38
C SER A 51 1.18 -6.83 5.21
N GLU A 52 0.04 -6.95 4.55
CA GLU A 52 -1.19 -7.27 5.25
C GLU A 52 -1.05 -8.67 5.85
N SER A 53 -0.66 -8.73 7.11
CA SER A 53 -0.73 -9.94 7.89
C SER A 53 -2.21 -10.23 8.13
N GLY A 54 -2.78 -10.99 7.22
CA GLY A 54 -4.18 -11.34 7.27
C GLY A 54 -4.51 -12.09 8.54
N GLY A 55 -5.40 -11.50 9.22
CA GLY A 55 -6.08 -12.15 10.30
C GLY A 55 -5.36 -12.09 11.63
N GLU A 56 -6.10 -11.82 12.64
CA GLU A 56 -5.76 -12.10 14.03
C GLU A 56 -5.08 -13.47 14.09
N SER A 57 -3.85 -13.51 14.56
CA SER A 57 -3.15 -14.77 14.75
C SER A 57 -4.12 -15.71 15.48
N PHE A 58 -4.17 -16.99 15.10
CA PHE A 58 -4.98 -18.00 15.79
C PHE A 58 -4.90 -17.86 17.30
N GLN A 59 -3.77 -17.42 17.81
CA GLN A 59 -3.53 -17.12 19.22
C GLN A 59 -4.40 -15.97 19.75
N ARG A 60 -4.67 -14.92 18.95
CA ARG A 60 -5.53 -13.79 19.32
C ARG A 60 -7.01 -14.18 19.27
N THR A 61 -7.40 -14.96 18.27
CA THR A 61 -8.74 -15.52 18.15
C THR A 61 -9.02 -16.48 19.31
N MET A 62 -8.08 -17.36 19.67
CA MET A 62 -8.15 -18.22 20.83
C MET A 62 -8.17 -17.44 22.15
N ALA A 63 -7.34 -16.43 22.30
CA ALA A 63 -7.32 -15.58 23.50
C ALA A 63 -8.64 -14.82 23.68
N GLY A 64 -9.23 -14.32 22.62
CA GLY A 64 -10.56 -13.69 22.62
C GLY A 64 -11.65 -14.67 23.01
N GLN A 65 -11.59 -15.91 22.50
CA GLN A 65 -12.54 -16.97 22.80
C GLN A 65 -12.40 -17.44 24.24
N ILE A 66 -11.19 -17.64 24.77
CA ILE A 66 -10.93 -18.06 26.15
C ILE A 66 -11.33 -16.97 27.14
N ASN A 67 -11.09 -15.68 26.80
CA ASN A 67 -11.49 -14.55 27.66
C ASN A 67 -13.03 -14.41 27.71
N GLY A 68 -13.72 -14.68 26.60
CA GLY A 68 -15.17 -14.75 26.54
C GLY A 68 -15.74 -15.91 27.37
N LEU A 69 -15.04 -17.04 27.41
CA LEU A 69 -15.46 -18.24 28.19
C LEU A 69 -15.21 -18.07 29.69
N SER A 70 -14.13 -17.38 30.08
CA SER A 70 -13.81 -17.11 31.49
C SER A 70 -14.81 -16.16 32.15
N GLY A 71 -15.39 -15.23 31.41
CA GLY A 71 -16.46 -14.36 31.90
C GLY A 71 -17.81 -15.06 32.09
N SER A 72 -18.01 -16.23 31.46
CA SER A 72 -19.29 -16.98 31.51
C SER A 72 -19.37 -18.03 32.60
N LEU A 73 -18.24 -18.41 33.23
CA LEU A 73 -18.24 -19.44 34.26
C LEU A 73 -18.59 -18.94 35.66
N THR A 74 -18.70 -17.61 35.86
CA THR A 74 -19.00 -17.02 37.17
C THR A 74 -20.43 -16.48 37.33
N GLY A 75 -21.29 -16.59 36.31
CA GLY A 75 -22.63 -16.02 36.38
C GLY A 75 -23.64 -16.70 35.48
N GLY A 76 -24.40 -17.64 36.10
CA GLY A 76 -25.77 -17.99 35.72
C GLY A 76 -26.00 -18.48 34.28
N ILE A 77 -26.33 -19.73 34.17
CA ILE A 77 -27.02 -20.38 33.04
C ILE A 77 -28.36 -19.68 32.82
N SER A 78 -28.40 -18.56 32.10
CA SER A 78 -29.64 -18.01 31.59
C SER A 78 -29.43 -17.32 30.28
N SER A 79 -29.98 -17.94 29.23
CA SER A 79 -30.43 -17.31 27.97
C SER A 79 -29.45 -16.37 27.25
N GLY A 80 -28.47 -16.94 26.60
CA GLY A 80 -27.55 -16.13 25.79
C GLY A 80 -27.00 -16.81 24.55
N TRP A 81 -27.76 -17.72 23.94
CA TRP A 81 -27.37 -18.32 22.65
C TRP A 81 -27.66 -17.39 21.47
N ASN A 82 -28.07 -16.18 21.74
CA ASN A 82 -28.44 -15.25 20.71
C ASN A 82 -27.25 -14.34 20.38
N ASN A 83 -26.83 -14.46 19.18
CA ASN A 83 -26.34 -13.37 18.36
C ASN A 83 -24.90 -12.88 18.57
N SER A 84 -24.16 -13.32 19.57
CA SER A 84 -22.77 -12.87 19.73
C SER A 84 -21.81 -13.54 18.74
N LEU A 85 -22.17 -14.72 18.22
CA LEU A 85 -21.41 -15.38 17.15
C LEU A 85 -21.74 -14.83 15.76
N LEU A 86 -22.89 -14.16 15.61
CA LEU A 86 -23.28 -13.53 14.35
C LEU A 86 -23.07 -12.00 14.37
N SER A 87 -22.91 -11.42 15.57
CA SER A 87 -22.66 -9.99 15.74
C SER A 87 -21.18 -9.66 15.96
N SER A 88 -20.31 -10.64 16.04
CA SER A 88 -18.89 -10.44 15.76
C SER A 88 -18.83 -10.13 14.27
N GLY A 89 -19.00 -8.83 13.99
CA GLY A 89 -19.25 -8.29 12.69
C GLY A 89 -18.33 -8.96 11.67
N VAL A 90 -18.95 -9.54 10.69
CA VAL A 90 -18.37 -9.62 9.36
C VAL A 90 -18.23 -8.16 8.90
N THR A 91 -17.36 -7.43 9.55
CA THR A 91 -16.77 -6.25 8.93
C THR A 91 -16.01 -6.80 7.75
N ALA A 92 -16.47 -6.44 6.58
CA ALA A 92 -15.96 -6.86 5.27
C ALA A 92 -14.53 -6.37 5.00
N ASP A 93 -13.73 -6.25 6.03
CA ASP A 93 -12.29 -6.09 5.96
C ASP A 93 -11.65 -7.47 6.21
N GLN A 94 -11.95 -8.41 5.31
CA GLN A 94 -11.17 -9.64 5.20
C GLN A 94 -9.85 -9.25 4.54
N THR A 95 -8.93 -8.70 5.32
CA THR A 95 -7.53 -8.58 4.92
C THR A 95 -7.02 -9.97 4.59
N VAL A 96 -6.78 -10.20 3.32
CA VAL A 96 -6.31 -11.50 2.83
C VAL A 96 -4.91 -11.71 3.34
N PRO A 97 -4.62 -12.85 4.01
CA PRO A 97 -3.27 -13.13 4.47
C PRO A 97 -2.29 -13.10 3.30
N GLY A 98 -1.32 -12.19 3.34
CA GLY A 98 -0.28 -12.07 2.33
C GLY A 98 -0.50 -10.97 1.29
N GLY A 99 -1.49 -10.09 1.47
CA GLY A 99 -1.66 -8.88 0.67
C GLY A 99 -0.61 -7.81 1.01
N VAL A 100 -0.57 -6.74 0.21
CA VAL A 100 0.28 -5.56 0.39
C VAL A 100 -0.60 -4.34 0.61
N ALA A 101 -0.38 -3.63 1.73
CA ALA A 101 -0.99 -2.34 2.00
C ALA A 101 0.02 -1.20 1.80
N VAL A 102 -0.47 -0.07 1.35
CA VAL A 102 0.28 1.18 1.38
C VAL A 102 -0.01 1.85 2.71
N THR A 103 0.97 1.86 3.61
CA THR A 103 0.83 2.46 4.94
C THR A 103 0.90 3.98 4.89
N GLY A 104 1.64 4.52 3.91
CA GLY A 104 1.75 5.97 3.73
C GLY A 104 2.73 6.37 2.65
N VAL A 105 2.71 7.66 2.37
CA VAL A 105 3.70 8.32 1.54
C VAL A 105 4.47 9.27 2.46
N ILE A 106 5.77 9.07 2.56
CA ILE A 106 6.66 9.91 3.39
C ILE A 106 7.55 10.75 2.50
N SER A 107 7.78 12.00 2.93
CA SER A 107 8.76 12.88 2.28
C SER A 107 10.16 12.59 2.83
N ASP A 108 11.12 12.56 1.94
CA ASP A 108 12.54 12.46 2.31
C ASP A 108 13.06 13.85 2.68
N ALA A 109 13.56 13.98 3.91
CA ALA A 109 14.14 15.21 4.41
C ALA A 109 15.63 15.37 4.03
N SER A 110 16.05 14.79 2.89
CA SER A 110 17.41 14.97 2.39
C SER A 110 17.72 16.45 2.11
N ALA A 111 18.98 16.81 2.30
CA ALA A 111 19.42 18.18 2.06
C ALA A 111 19.29 18.52 0.57
N PRO A 112 18.75 19.70 0.21
CA PRO A 112 18.63 20.11 -1.18
C PRO A 112 19.99 20.29 -1.84
N LEU A 113 20.04 20.01 -3.14
CA LEU A 113 21.22 20.24 -3.96
C LEU A 113 21.38 21.73 -4.28
N ARG A 114 22.52 22.31 -3.93
CA ARG A 114 22.81 23.72 -4.21
C ARG A 114 23.56 23.85 -5.53
N ARG A 115 22.98 24.58 -6.48
CA ARG A 115 23.54 24.85 -7.78
C ARG A 115 23.74 26.35 -7.92
N TYR A 116 24.93 26.78 -8.45
CA TYR A 116 25.20 28.16 -8.74
C TYR A 116 24.51 28.57 -10.05
N ASP A 117 23.47 29.39 -9.95
CA ASP A 117 22.75 29.97 -11.09
C ASP A 117 22.19 31.34 -10.69
N PRO A 118 23.01 32.42 -10.88
CA PRO A 118 22.61 33.75 -10.46
C PRO A 118 21.53 34.40 -11.33
N GLN A 119 21.18 33.76 -12.48
CA GLN A 119 20.14 34.29 -13.37
C GLN A 119 18.75 33.69 -13.05
N HIS A 120 18.72 32.70 -12.19
CA HIS A 120 17.46 32.06 -11.81
C HIS A 120 16.61 32.99 -10.89
N PRO A 121 15.27 33.07 -11.08
CA PRO A 121 14.42 33.94 -10.28
C PRO A 121 14.42 33.62 -8.78
N ASP A 122 14.71 32.36 -8.41
CA ASP A 122 14.78 31.90 -7.03
C ASP A 122 16.21 31.88 -6.48
N ALA A 123 17.16 32.56 -7.15
CA ALA A 123 18.53 32.65 -6.68
C ALA A 123 18.62 33.46 -5.39
N GLY A 124 19.32 32.92 -4.39
CA GLY A 124 19.63 33.63 -3.15
C GLY A 124 20.61 34.79 -3.39
N ALA A 125 20.85 35.58 -2.35
CA ALA A 125 21.84 36.67 -2.41
C ALA A 125 23.27 36.19 -2.80
N ASP A 126 23.55 34.91 -2.52
CA ASP A 126 24.82 34.24 -2.84
C ASP A 126 24.88 33.68 -4.27
N GLY A 127 23.79 33.84 -5.06
CA GLY A 127 23.67 33.30 -6.42
C GLY A 127 23.46 31.79 -6.50
N TYR A 128 23.13 31.15 -5.40
CA TYR A 128 22.82 29.73 -5.36
C TYR A 128 21.30 29.48 -5.34
N VAL A 129 20.89 28.43 -6.06
CA VAL A 129 19.51 27.92 -6.08
C VAL A 129 19.50 26.54 -5.44
N GLU A 130 18.49 26.26 -4.65
CA GLU A 130 18.27 24.95 -4.03
C GLU A 130 17.34 24.12 -4.89
N TYR A 131 17.82 22.97 -5.34
CA TYR A 131 17.08 21.98 -6.13
C TYR A 131 16.76 20.75 -5.30
N PRO A 132 15.69 20.03 -5.62
CA PRO A 132 15.42 18.72 -5.04
C PRO A 132 16.57 17.74 -5.29
N ASP A 133 16.88 16.89 -4.31
CA ASP A 133 17.81 15.76 -4.53
C ASP A 133 17.08 14.60 -5.19
N ILE A 134 16.71 14.77 -6.44
CA ILE A 134 15.99 13.78 -7.24
C ILE A 134 16.77 13.52 -8.52
N ASN A 135 17.13 12.27 -8.75
CA ASN A 135 17.72 11.85 -10.01
C ASN A 135 16.63 11.33 -10.97
N PRO A 136 16.28 12.06 -12.04
CA PRO A 136 15.21 11.64 -12.96
C PRO A 136 15.43 10.28 -13.59
N LEU A 137 16.70 9.88 -13.81
CA LEU A 137 17.02 8.58 -14.37
C LEU A 137 16.66 7.44 -13.41
N THR A 138 16.93 7.63 -12.12
CA THR A 138 16.56 6.65 -11.09
C THR A 138 15.05 6.54 -10.98
N GLU A 139 14.34 7.66 -10.96
CA GLU A 139 12.87 7.67 -10.93
C GLU A 139 12.27 6.98 -12.17
N MET A 140 12.87 7.16 -13.36
CA MET A 140 12.45 6.48 -14.57
C MET A 140 12.61 4.95 -14.47
N VAL A 141 13.72 4.49 -13.89
CA VAL A 141 13.93 3.04 -13.64
C VAL A 141 12.92 2.50 -12.64
N ASP A 142 12.62 3.26 -11.58
CA ASP A 142 11.61 2.89 -10.59
C ASP A 142 10.21 2.84 -11.20
N LEU A 143 9.87 3.78 -12.08
CA LEU A 143 8.61 3.77 -12.82
C LEU A 143 8.50 2.54 -13.73
N MET A 144 9.58 2.18 -14.45
CA MET A 144 9.61 0.96 -15.25
C MET A 144 9.48 -0.30 -14.39
N GLY A 145 10.05 -0.30 -13.19
CA GLY A 145 9.88 -1.37 -12.21
C GLY A 145 8.41 -1.53 -11.80
N ALA A 146 7.78 -0.44 -11.38
CA ALA A 146 6.38 -0.43 -10.96
C ALA A 146 5.43 -0.87 -12.10
N THR A 147 5.64 -0.38 -13.32
CA THR A 147 4.81 -0.78 -14.48
C THR A 147 4.98 -2.25 -14.84
N ARG A 148 6.19 -2.81 -14.73
CA ARG A 148 6.43 -4.24 -14.96
C ARG A 148 5.75 -5.10 -13.89
N SER A 149 5.88 -4.73 -12.62
CA SER A 149 5.22 -5.42 -11.50
C SER A 149 3.70 -5.35 -11.63
N TYR A 150 3.16 -4.20 -12.02
CA TYR A 150 1.74 -4.03 -12.32
C TYR A 150 1.28 -4.99 -13.42
N GLY A 151 2.00 -5.05 -14.54
CA GLY A 151 1.70 -5.95 -15.65
C GLY A 151 1.74 -7.43 -15.27
N ALA A 152 2.69 -7.84 -14.42
CA ALA A 152 2.78 -9.20 -13.92
C ALA A 152 1.57 -9.58 -13.06
N ASN A 153 1.16 -8.71 -12.12
CA ASN A 153 -0.02 -8.95 -11.29
C ASN A 153 -1.33 -8.93 -12.11
N ALA A 154 -1.45 -8.05 -13.10
CA ALA A 154 -2.59 -8.04 -14.02
C ALA A 154 -2.69 -9.36 -14.83
N SER A 155 -1.55 -9.91 -15.25
CA SER A 155 -1.48 -11.20 -15.93
C SER A 155 -1.88 -12.34 -14.99
N ALA A 156 -1.48 -12.30 -13.71
CA ALA A 156 -1.89 -13.27 -12.70
C ALA A 156 -3.42 -13.28 -12.52
N VAL A 157 -4.05 -12.11 -12.35
CA VAL A 157 -5.52 -11.99 -12.25
C VAL A 157 -6.21 -12.57 -13.50
N THR A 158 -5.65 -12.32 -14.68
CA THR A 158 -6.21 -12.86 -15.93
C THR A 158 -6.09 -14.39 -15.98
N ALA A 159 -4.95 -14.95 -15.54
CA ALA A 159 -4.75 -16.39 -15.46
C ALA A 159 -5.73 -17.05 -14.47
N GLU A 160 -5.96 -16.45 -13.33
CA GLU A 160 -6.92 -16.92 -12.33
C GLU A 160 -8.36 -16.91 -12.88
N LYS A 161 -8.76 -15.82 -13.54
CA LYS A 161 -10.05 -15.74 -14.22
C LYS A 161 -10.23 -16.88 -15.23
N ASN A 162 -9.19 -17.18 -16.01
CA ASN A 162 -9.24 -18.26 -17.00
C ASN A 162 -9.34 -19.64 -16.31
N MET A 163 -8.66 -19.86 -15.19
CA MET A 163 -8.79 -21.10 -14.40
C MET A 163 -10.22 -21.29 -13.88
N VAL A 164 -10.84 -20.22 -13.35
CA VAL A 164 -12.25 -20.27 -12.92
C VAL A 164 -13.16 -20.64 -14.06
N THR A 165 -13.01 -19.99 -15.22
CA THR A 165 -13.83 -20.25 -16.41
C THR A 165 -13.70 -21.69 -16.89
N SER A 166 -12.45 -22.19 -16.97
CA SER A 166 -12.19 -23.58 -17.36
C SER A 166 -12.76 -24.58 -16.36
N SER A 167 -12.73 -24.28 -15.06
CA SER A 167 -13.33 -25.15 -14.03
C SER A 167 -14.85 -25.20 -14.17
N LEU A 168 -15.49 -24.10 -14.53
CA LEU A 168 -16.93 -24.05 -14.77
C LEU A 168 -17.32 -24.80 -16.05
N ASP A 169 -16.48 -24.78 -17.08
CA ASP A 169 -16.73 -25.50 -18.33
C ASP A 169 -16.62 -27.04 -18.16
N ILE A 170 -15.83 -27.51 -17.21
CA ILE A 170 -15.72 -28.96 -16.88
C ILE A 170 -16.99 -29.46 -16.15
N LEU A 171 -17.73 -28.58 -15.50
CA LEU A 171 -18.96 -28.92 -14.77
C LEU A 171 -20.21 -28.94 -15.66
N LYS A 172 -20.07 -28.63 -16.93
CA LYS A 172 -21.13 -28.67 -17.95
C LYS A 172 -21.10 -29.99 -18.73
#